data_4fcd8ddb5b892c8033a3f6126e2eedd7
#
_entry.id   4fcd8ddb5b892c8033a3f6126e2eedd7
#
_cell.length_a   1.000
_cell.length_b   1.000
_cell.length_c   1.000
_cell.angle_alpha   90.00
_cell.angle_beta   90.00
_cell.angle_gamma   90.00
#
_symmetry.space_group_name_H-M   'P 1'
#
loop_
_entity.id
_entity.type
_entity.pdbx_description
1 polymer ?
#
loop_
_entity_poly.entity_id
_entity_poly.type
_entity_poly.pdbx_seq_one_letter_code
_entity_poly.pdbx_strand_id
1 'polypeptide(L)'
;MKRILILGASGTFGKALVEKLSNDEECHLTLASRHASACYHESERCHVIDCDAMKADDLQQAMAGCHVVYCAISGDDLPVIAENTVSAMKMAGLCRLIFMGAVGIYDEIPADMDDEDNVRNNPDQIPNRKAADIVENSGLDYTVLRPGYLRDGDKDDYTLTFKGEQAKGYVSTIPSVVGLAVRLIHDDTLYVRQSVSITRDMLHA
;
A
#
# COMPACT_ATOMS: atom_id res chain seq x y z
N MET A 1 19.43 -0.85 10.31
CA MET A 1 18.97 -1.00 8.91
C MET A 1 17.64 -1.73 8.94
N LYS A 2 16.59 -1.13 8.39
CA LYS A 2 15.24 -1.69 8.35
C LYS A 2 15.06 -2.52 7.08
N ARG A 3 14.56 -3.75 7.18
CA ARG A 3 14.31 -4.63 6.03
C ARG A 3 12.86 -4.56 5.63
N ILE A 4 12.60 -4.16 4.38
CA ILE A 4 11.27 -3.84 3.87
C ILE A 4 10.96 -4.78 2.71
N LEU A 5 9.86 -5.52 2.81
CA LEU A 5 9.29 -6.23 1.67
C LEU A 5 8.34 -5.31 0.91
N ILE A 6 8.57 -5.16 -0.40
CA ILE A 6 7.67 -4.44 -1.32
C ILE A 6 6.98 -5.49 -2.19
N LEU A 7 5.74 -5.86 -1.83
CA LEU A 7 4.86 -6.69 -2.65
C LEU A 7 4.21 -5.84 -3.73
N GLY A 8 4.32 -6.25 -4.99
CA GLY A 8 3.90 -5.46 -6.13
C GLY A 8 4.98 -4.45 -6.56
N ALA A 9 6.27 -4.78 -6.35
CA ALA A 9 7.41 -3.90 -6.64
C ALA A 9 7.43 -3.39 -8.09
N SER A 10 6.93 -4.14 -9.06
CA SER A 10 6.86 -3.74 -10.47
C SER A 10 5.63 -2.89 -10.84
N GLY A 11 4.69 -2.68 -9.91
CA GLY A 11 3.52 -1.83 -10.10
C GLY A 11 3.84 -0.33 -9.93
N THR A 12 2.85 0.52 -10.18
CA THR A 12 3.00 2.00 -10.15
C THR A 12 3.57 2.49 -8.81
N PHE A 13 2.91 2.20 -7.71
CA PHE A 13 3.37 2.63 -6.39
C PHE A 13 4.60 1.86 -5.90
N GLY A 14 4.72 0.57 -6.28
CA GLY A 14 5.90 -0.23 -5.95
C GLY A 14 7.17 0.34 -6.57
N LYS A 15 7.16 0.61 -7.88
CA LYS A 15 8.31 1.23 -8.59
C LYS A 15 8.70 2.57 -8.00
N ALA A 16 7.73 3.43 -7.74
CA ALA A 16 7.99 4.75 -7.18
C ALA A 16 8.56 4.67 -5.74
N LEU A 17 8.11 3.71 -4.93
CA LEU A 17 8.68 3.49 -3.61
C LEU A 17 10.09 2.90 -3.69
N VAL A 18 10.34 1.95 -4.60
CA VAL A 18 11.68 1.40 -4.86
C VAL A 18 12.65 2.52 -5.22
N GLU A 19 12.29 3.38 -6.18
CA GLU A 19 13.11 4.51 -6.59
C GLU A 19 13.43 5.44 -5.39
N LYS A 20 12.43 5.74 -4.58
CA LYS A 20 12.58 6.62 -3.41
C LYS A 20 13.50 6.04 -2.33
N LEU A 21 13.41 4.72 -2.07
CA LEU A 21 14.17 4.04 -1.02
C LEU A 21 15.52 3.47 -1.49
N SER A 22 15.78 3.40 -2.79
CA SER A 22 17.03 2.82 -3.33
C SER A 22 18.30 3.51 -2.84
N ASN A 23 18.22 4.81 -2.55
CA ASN A 23 19.32 5.61 -2.02
C ASN A 23 19.29 5.78 -0.50
N ASP A 24 18.32 5.19 0.18
CA ASP A 24 18.19 5.26 1.63
C ASP A 24 19.09 4.21 2.30
N GLU A 25 20.16 4.68 2.94
CA GLU A 25 21.16 3.82 3.57
C GLU A 25 20.63 3.09 4.82
N GLU A 26 19.50 3.52 5.37
CA GLU A 26 18.86 2.86 6.52
C GLU A 26 17.98 1.68 6.11
N CYS A 27 17.73 1.50 4.81
CA CYS A 27 16.83 0.49 4.26
C CYS A 27 17.57 -0.63 3.52
N HIS A 28 17.05 -1.83 3.67
CA HIS A 28 17.34 -2.99 2.82
C HIS A 28 16.01 -3.47 2.22
N LEU A 29 15.94 -3.59 0.90
CA LEU A 29 14.72 -3.88 0.17
C LEU A 29 14.65 -5.33 -0.25
N THR A 30 13.49 -5.96 -0.10
CA THR A 30 13.11 -7.19 -0.79
C THR A 30 12.03 -6.81 -1.79
N LEU A 31 12.35 -6.92 -3.09
CA LEU A 31 11.47 -6.53 -4.19
C LEU A 31 10.75 -7.76 -4.72
N ALA A 32 9.45 -7.83 -4.49
CA ALA A 32 8.65 -8.99 -4.82
C ALA A 32 7.52 -8.65 -5.80
N SER A 33 7.46 -9.36 -6.89
CA SER A 33 6.36 -9.38 -7.86
C SER A 33 6.47 -10.63 -8.72
N ARG A 34 5.45 -10.96 -9.51
CA ARG A 34 5.45 -12.18 -10.36
C ARG A 34 6.63 -12.28 -11.32
N HIS A 35 7.25 -11.17 -11.68
CA HIS A 35 8.39 -11.06 -12.60
C HIS A 35 9.37 -9.99 -12.12
N ALA A 36 9.69 -10.00 -10.82
CA ALA A 36 10.60 -9.02 -10.23
C ALA A 36 12.02 -9.13 -10.82
N SER A 37 12.48 -10.36 -11.06
CA SER A 37 13.80 -10.66 -11.66
C SER A 37 13.98 -10.11 -13.08
N ALA A 38 12.88 -9.89 -13.80
CA ALA A 38 12.92 -9.23 -15.12
C ALA A 38 13.01 -7.70 -15.04
N CYS A 39 12.70 -7.11 -13.87
CA CYS A 39 12.61 -5.66 -13.68
C CYS A 39 13.78 -5.11 -12.85
N TYR A 40 14.36 -5.91 -11.97
CA TYR A 40 15.33 -5.49 -10.98
C TYR A 40 16.52 -6.43 -10.90
N HIS A 41 17.62 -5.94 -10.34
CA HIS A 41 18.84 -6.71 -10.11
C HIS A 41 19.20 -6.75 -8.63
N GLU A 42 19.76 -7.87 -8.21
CA GLU A 42 20.33 -8.04 -6.86
C GLU A 42 21.43 -7.02 -6.59
N SER A 43 21.50 -6.56 -5.34
CA SER A 43 22.61 -5.75 -4.83
C SER A 43 22.81 -6.01 -3.35
N GLU A 44 23.81 -5.40 -2.73
CA GLU A 44 24.07 -5.54 -1.29
C GLU A 44 22.86 -5.14 -0.40
N ARG A 45 22.01 -4.22 -0.89
CA ARG A 45 20.86 -3.71 -0.16
C ARG A 45 19.51 -4.02 -0.83
N CYS A 46 19.52 -4.83 -1.86
CA CYS A 46 18.33 -5.15 -2.63
C CYS A 46 18.31 -6.64 -2.97
N HIS A 47 17.36 -7.37 -2.37
CA HIS A 47 17.03 -8.74 -2.73
C HIS A 47 15.85 -8.75 -3.70
N VAL A 48 15.93 -9.55 -4.75
CA VAL A 48 14.90 -9.63 -5.80
C VAL A 48 14.31 -11.04 -5.84
N ILE A 49 13.00 -11.14 -5.73
CA ILE A 49 12.32 -12.44 -5.71
C ILE A 49 11.07 -12.45 -6.58
N ASP A 50 10.96 -13.41 -7.48
CA ASP A 50 9.71 -13.68 -8.18
C ASP A 50 8.73 -14.32 -7.21
N CYS A 51 7.61 -13.63 -6.97
CA CYS A 51 6.64 -13.98 -5.94
C CYS A 51 5.22 -13.77 -6.48
N ASP A 52 4.43 -14.83 -6.42
CA ASP A 52 3.00 -14.78 -6.64
C ASP A 52 2.29 -14.70 -5.28
N ALA A 53 1.69 -13.56 -4.96
CA ALA A 53 1.01 -13.33 -3.69
C ALA A 53 -0.24 -14.21 -3.49
N MET A 54 -0.67 -14.95 -4.52
CA MET A 54 -1.68 -16.01 -4.41
C MET A 54 -1.13 -17.29 -3.79
N LYS A 55 0.20 -17.44 -3.66
CA LYS A 55 0.86 -18.62 -3.14
C LYS A 55 1.50 -18.36 -1.79
N ALA A 56 1.10 -19.13 -0.78
CA ALA A 56 1.59 -18.97 0.58
C ALA A 56 3.11 -19.18 0.69
N ASP A 57 3.66 -20.16 -0.02
CA ASP A 57 5.08 -20.49 0.02
C ASP A 57 5.94 -19.36 -0.55
N ASP A 58 5.50 -18.73 -1.65
CA ASP A 58 6.19 -17.58 -2.26
C ASP A 58 6.25 -16.41 -1.26
N LEU A 59 5.12 -16.13 -0.57
CA LEU A 59 5.05 -15.07 0.43
C LEU A 59 5.95 -15.36 1.64
N GLN A 60 6.00 -16.59 2.11
CA GLN A 60 6.88 -16.98 3.23
C GLN A 60 8.36 -16.77 2.88
N GLN A 61 8.77 -17.13 1.67
CA GLN A 61 10.12 -16.89 1.19
C GLN A 61 10.43 -15.39 1.10
N ALA A 62 9.51 -14.59 0.52
CA ALA A 62 9.69 -13.16 0.36
C ALA A 62 9.75 -12.42 1.71
N MET A 63 9.04 -12.90 2.73
CA MET A 63 8.97 -12.29 4.07
C MET A 63 10.16 -12.64 4.96
N ALA A 64 11.00 -13.57 4.56
CA ALA A 64 12.11 -14.04 5.39
C ALA A 64 13.04 -12.90 5.82
N GLY A 65 13.13 -12.67 7.14
CA GLY A 65 13.97 -11.65 7.72
C GLY A 65 13.53 -10.20 7.50
N CYS A 66 12.37 -9.93 6.95
CA CYS A 66 11.79 -8.59 6.83
C CYS A 66 11.31 -8.05 8.18
N HIS A 67 11.09 -6.74 8.27
CA HIS A 67 10.52 -6.05 9.43
C HIS A 67 9.18 -5.39 9.09
N VAL A 68 9.03 -4.91 7.88
CA VAL A 68 7.86 -4.19 7.37
C VAL A 68 7.44 -4.79 6.03
N VAL A 69 6.15 -4.95 5.82
CA VAL A 69 5.55 -5.30 4.52
C VAL A 69 4.80 -4.10 3.98
N TYR A 70 5.15 -3.69 2.76
CA TYR A 70 4.39 -2.74 1.95
C TYR A 70 3.73 -3.51 0.81
N CYS A 71 2.41 -3.58 0.81
CA CYS A 71 1.63 -4.26 -0.21
C CYS A 71 0.94 -3.25 -1.13
N ALA A 72 1.41 -3.16 -2.38
CA ALA A 72 0.90 -2.27 -3.43
C ALA A 72 0.34 -3.06 -4.63
N ILE A 73 -0.29 -4.19 -4.34
CA ILE A 73 -0.99 -5.00 -5.34
C ILE A 73 -2.43 -4.50 -5.46
N SER A 74 -3.00 -4.59 -6.66
CA SER A 74 -4.39 -4.26 -6.96
C SER A 74 -5.01 -5.32 -7.87
N GLY A 75 -6.33 -5.34 -7.97
CA GLY A 75 -7.09 -6.25 -8.82
C GLY A 75 -8.14 -7.05 -8.06
N ASP A 76 -8.90 -7.85 -8.79
CA ASP A 76 -10.05 -8.59 -8.26
C ASP A 76 -9.68 -9.64 -7.19
N ASP A 77 -8.45 -10.18 -7.26
CA ASP A 77 -7.93 -11.16 -6.32
C ASP A 77 -7.42 -10.53 -5.00
N LEU A 78 -7.53 -9.20 -4.84
CA LEU A 78 -6.99 -8.48 -3.71
C LEU A 78 -7.44 -9.02 -2.33
N PRO A 79 -8.69 -9.48 -2.13
CA PRO A 79 -9.10 -10.11 -0.88
C PRO A 79 -8.30 -11.37 -0.53
N VAL A 80 -8.06 -12.24 -1.50
CA VAL A 80 -7.26 -13.47 -1.31
C VAL A 80 -5.80 -13.13 -1.02
N ILE A 81 -5.27 -12.14 -1.73
CA ILE A 81 -3.91 -11.63 -1.51
C ILE A 81 -3.77 -11.06 -0.09
N ALA A 82 -4.78 -10.33 0.40
CA ALA A 82 -4.81 -9.80 1.76
C ALA A 82 -4.81 -10.92 2.81
N GLU A 83 -5.65 -11.94 2.64
CA GLU A 83 -5.70 -13.13 3.53
C GLU A 83 -4.35 -13.84 3.57
N ASN A 84 -3.77 -14.13 2.41
CA ASN A 84 -2.48 -14.79 2.29
C ASN A 84 -1.35 -13.95 2.93
N THR A 85 -1.33 -12.65 2.66
CA THR A 85 -0.34 -11.71 3.22
C THR A 85 -0.44 -11.68 4.74
N VAL A 86 -1.63 -11.52 5.30
CA VAL A 86 -1.86 -11.52 6.75
C VAL A 86 -1.44 -12.85 7.38
N SER A 87 -1.80 -13.97 6.76
CA SER A 87 -1.43 -15.31 7.23
C SER A 87 0.09 -15.51 7.23
N ALA A 88 0.75 -15.20 6.12
CA ALA A 88 2.21 -15.33 6.00
C ALA A 88 2.95 -14.41 6.99
N MET A 89 2.49 -13.18 7.20
CA MET A 89 3.04 -12.27 8.20
C MET A 89 2.96 -12.83 9.61
N LYS A 90 1.80 -13.38 9.99
CA LYS A 90 1.61 -14.01 11.31
C LYS A 90 2.55 -15.20 11.51
N MET A 91 2.70 -16.04 10.49
CA MET A 91 3.62 -17.18 10.52
C MET A 91 5.09 -16.74 10.62
N ALA A 92 5.46 -15.65 9.98
CA ALA A 92 6.81 -15.07 10.03
C ALA A 92 7.06 -14.20 11.29
N GLY A 93 6.05 -14.00 12.15
CA GLY A 93 6.16 -13.12 13.32
C GLY A 93 6.27 -11.62 12.98
N LEU A 94 5.81 -11.21 11.80
CA LEU A 94 5.81 -9.83 11.35
C LEU A 94 4.52 -9.13 11.80
N CYS A 95 4.63 -7.87 12.22
CA CYS A 95 3.50 -7.09 12.71
C CYS A 95 3.15 -5.91 11.81
N ARG A 96 4.15 -5.20 11.24
CA ARG A 96 3.94 -3.93 10.53
C ARG A 96 3.56 -4.15 9.06
N LEU A 97 2.32 -3.77 8.71
CA LEU A 97 1.76 -3.85 7.35
C LEU A 97 1.32 -2.47 6.87
N ILE A 98 1.81 -2.04 5.73
CA ILE A 98 1.30 -0.89 4.98
C ILE A 98 0.60 -1.45 3.74
N PHE A 99 -0.72 -1.28 3.66
CA PHE A 99 -1.56 -1.90 2.64
C PHE A 99 -2.23 -0.84 1.77
N MET A 100 -2.10 -0.96 0.46
CA MET A 100 -2.74 -0.04 -0.48
C MET A 100 -4.20 -0.42 -0.67
N GLY A 101 -5.09 0.51 -0.39
CA GLY A 101 -6.50 0.49 -0.71
C GLY A 101 -6.83 1.60 -1.71
N ALA A 102 -8.04 2.12 -1.63
CA ALA A 102 -8.50 3.25 -2.44
C ALA A 102 -9.46 4.13 -1.63
N VAL A 103 -9.55 5.41 -1.96
CA VAL A 103 -10.63 6.29 -1.47
C VAL A 103 -11.98 5.79 -2.03
N GLY A 104 -13.07 6.01 -1.30
CA GLY A 104 -14.40 5.55 -1.69
C GLY A 104 -14.82 4.19 -1.14
N ILE A 105 -13.88 3.41 -0.59
CA ILE A 105 -14.20 2.07 -0.07
C ILE A 105 -15.10 2.08 1.18
N TYR A 106 -15.30 3.23 1.83
CA TYR A 106 -16.20 3.41 2.96
C TYR A 106 -17.34 4.39 2.65
N ASP A 107 -17.60 4.68 1.38
CA ASP A 107 -18.59 5.67 0.92
C ASP A 107 -18.29 7.09 1.44
N GLU A 108 -17.00 7.40 1.60
CA GLU A 108 -16.53 8.63 2.21
C GLU A 108 -16.36 9.80 1.24
N ILE A 109 -16.50 9.59 -0.07
CA ILE A 109 -16.42 10.67 -1.07
C ILE A 109 -17.74 11.46 -1.04
N PRO A 110 -17.71 12.79 -0.76
CA PRO A 110 -18.90 13.61 -0.82
C PRO A 110 -19.51 13.69 -2.23
N ALA A 111 -20.82 13.88 -2.33
CA ALA A 111 -21.53 13.91 -3.61
C ALA A 111 -21.11 15.06 -4.53
N ASP A 112 -20.51 16.12 -3.99
CA ASP A 112 -19.96 17.24 -4.75
C ASP A 112 -18.51 17.03 -5.21
N MET A 113 -17.91 15.86 -4.91
CA MET A 113 -16.54 15.49 -5.26
C MET A 113 -16.45 14.26 -6.17
N ASP A 114 -17.46 13.97 -6.98
CA ASP A 114 -17.49 12.79 -7.85
C ASP A 114 -17.58 11.46 -7.06
N ASP A 115 -18.71 11.26 -6.40
CA ASP A 115 -18.95 10.10 -5.54
C ASP A 115 -19.22 8.79 -6.32
N GLU A 116 -19.03 8.78 -7.62
CA GLU A 116 -19.14 7.59 -8.47
C GLU A 116 -18.17 6.49 -8.03
N ASP A 117 -17.02 6.85 -7.48
CA ASP A 117 -16.03 5.90 -6.95
C ASP A 117 -16.34 5.40 -5.53
N ASN A 118 -17.40 5.82 -4.91
CA ASN A 118 -17.88 5.19 -3.67
C ASN A 118 -18.32 3.75 -3.92
N VAL A 119 -17.99 2.84 -3.01
CA VAL A 119 -18.26 1.39 -3.17
C VAL A 119 -19.76 1.09 -3.39
N ARG A 120 -20.66 1.91 -2.87
CA ARG A 120 -22.12 1.80 -3.12
C ARG A 120 -22.49 2.04 -4.59
N ASN A 121 -21.70 2.86 -5.31
CA ASN A 121 -21.94 3.26 -6.69
C ASN A 121 -21.03 2.50 -7.66
N ASN A 122 -19.86 2.04 -7.19
CA ASN A 122 -18.83 1.38 -8.00
C ASN A 122 -18.51 -0.03 -7.48
N PRO A 123 -19.08 -1.09 -8.09
CA PRO A 123 -18.79 -2.48 -7.70
C PRO A 123 -17.30 -2.88 -7.81
N ASP A 124 -16.52 -2.20 -8.64
CA ASP A 124 -15.08 -2.47 -8.81
C ASP A 124 -14.29 -2.11 -7.54
N GLN A 125 -14.89 -1.36 -6.62
CA GLN A 125 -14.32 -1.08 -5.28
C GLN A 125 -14.55 -2.22 -4.26
N ILE A 126 -15.42 -3.18 -4.57
CA ILE A 126 -15.72 -4.29 -3.64
C ILE A 126 -14.46 -5.10 -3.27
N PRO A 127 -13.55 -5.46 -4.18
CA PRO A 127 -12.30 -6.13 -3.82
C PRO A 127 -11.44 -5.30 -2.87
N ASN A 128 -11.29 -3.99 -3.12
CA ASN A 128 -10.55 -3.07 -2.25
C ASN A 128 -11.17 -3.00 -0.86
N ARG A 129 -12.50 -2.88 -0.76
CA ARG A 129 -13.22 -2.85 0.51
C ARG A 129 -13.02 -4.14 1.29
N LYS A 130 -13.23 -5.31 0.68
CA LYS A 130 -13.05 -6.61 1.33
C LYS A 130 -11.63 -6.81 1.83
N ALA A 131 -10.63 -6.45 1.03
CA ALA A 131 -9.23 -6.55 1.42
C ALA A 131 -8.90 -5.64 2.61
N ALA A 132 -9.41 -4.41 2.62
CA ALA A 132 -9.27 -3.50 3.75
C ALA A 132 -9.91 -4.08 5.03
N ASP A 133 -11.12 -4.65 4.95
CA ASP A 133 -11.78 -5.29 6.09
C ASP A 133 -10.95 -6.48 6.64
N ILE A 134 -10.33 -7.30 5.77
CA ILE A 134 -9.45 -8.40 6.17
C ILE A 134 -8.23 -7.86 6.93
N VAL A 135 -7.57 -6.84 6.39
CA VAL A 135 -6.39 -6.22 7.00
C VAL A 135 -6.75 -5.57 8.35
N GLU A 136 -7.85 -4.87 8.44
CA GLU A 136 -8.31 -4.20 9.66
C GLU A 136 -8.67 -5.18 10.78
N ASN A 137 -9.19 -6.35 10.42
CA ASN A 137 -9.50 -7.42 11.37
C ASN A 137 -8.33 -8.37 11.65
N SER A 138 -7.16 -8.12 11.06
CA SER A 138 -6.00 -9.02 11.15
C SER A 138 -5.35 -9.08 12.54
N GLY A 139 -5.47 -8.02 13.32
CA GLY A 139 -4.73 -7.83 14.57
C GLY A 139 -3.27 -7.35 14.37
N LEU A 140 -2.83 -7.15 13.14
CA LEU A 140 -1.52 -6.59 12.81
C LEU A 140 -1.47 -5.09 13.13
N ASP A 141 -0.26 -4.55 13.16
CA ASP A 141 -0.01 -3.10 13.22
C ASP A 141 -0.06 -2.53 11.79
N TYR A 142 -1.27 -2.53 11.24
CA TYR A 142 -1.52 -2.12 9.87
C TYR A 142 -1.67 -0.60 9.72
N THR A 143 -1.44 -0.12 8.50
CA THR A 143 -1.98 1.13 7.99
C THR A 143 -2.54 0.86 6.59
N VAL A 144 -3.84 1.12 6.38
CA VAL A 144 -4.43 1.10 5.03
C VAL A 144 -4.29 2.50 4.45
N LEU A 145 -3.56 2.63 3.34
CA LEU A 145 -3.46 3.87 2.57
C LEU A 145 -4.52 3.90 1.47
N ARG A 146 -5.31 4.96 1.44
CA ARG A 146 -6.41 5.12 0.47
C ARG A 146 -6.12 6.33 -0.43
N PRO A 147 -5.33 6.16 -1.50
CA PRO A 147 -5.19 7.20 -2.50
C PRO A 147 -6.51 7.44 -3.23
N GLY A 148 -6.70 8.66 -3.71
CA GLY A 148 -7.76 9.04 -4.64
C GLY A 148 -7.35 8.82 -6.09
N TYR A 149 -8.08 9.44 -7.01
CA TYR A 149 -7.78 9.40 -8.44
C TYR A 149 -6.39 9.96 -8.72
N LEU A 150 -5.57 9.19 -9.44
CA LEU A 150 -4.19 9.59 -9.69
C LEU A 150 -4.10 10.68 -10.76
N ARG A 151 -3.39 11.74 -10.44
CA ARG A 151 -3.02 12.83 -11.35
C ARG A 151 -1.52 13.02 -11.35
N ASP A 152 -1.02 13.53 -12.46
CA ASP A 152 0.37 13.97 -12.53
C ASP A 152 0.61 15.17 -11.60
N GLY A 153 1.78 15.24 -11.02
CA GLY A 153 2.19 16.35 -10.16
C GLY A 153 3.45 16.02 -9.37
N ASP A 154 4.26 17.05 -9.17
CA ASP A 154 5.54 16.96 -8.45
C ASP A 154 5.40 17.29 -6.96
N LYS A 155 4.21 17.69 -6.51
CA LYS A 155 3.98 18.12 -5.14
C LYS A 155 3.51 16.95 -4.29
N ASP A 156 4.07 16.85 -3.10
CA ASP A 156 3.71 15.88 -2.05
C ASP A 156 2.80 16.51 -0.97
N ASP A 157 2.13 17.64 -1.28
CA ASP A 157 1.10 18.21 -0.44
C ASP A 157 -0.20 17.40 -0.51
N TYR A 158 -0.78 17.16 0.64
CA TYR A 158 -2.00 16.37 0.76
C TYR A 158 -2.74 16.67 2.06
N THR A 159 -4.02 16.34 2.08
CA THR A 159 -4.84 16.28 3.29
C THR A 159 -5.10 14.82 3.64
N LEU A 160 -5.00 14.49 4.92
CA LEU A 160 -5.36 13.17 5.43
C LEU A 160 -6.76 13.22 6.04
N THR A 161 -7.55 12.17 5.76
CA THR A 161 -8.77 11.87 6.51
C THR A 161 -8.78 10.41 6.92
N PHE A 162 -9.39 10.12 8.06
CA PHE A 162 -9.41 8.78 8.63
C PHE A 162 -10.74 8.07 8.34
N LYS A 163 -10.78 6.77 8.56
CA LYS A 163 -12.02 6.00 8.46
C LYS A 163 -13.10 6.62 9.35
N GLY A 164 -14.29 6.84 8.77
CA GLY A 164 -15.41 7.50 9.43
C GLY A 164 -15.49 9.01 9.20
N GLU A 165 -14.48 9.61 8.59
CA GLU A 165 -14.50 11.01 8.14
C GLU A 165 -14.77 11.08 6.64
N GLN A 166 -15.44 12.16 6.20
CA GLN A 166 -15.56 12.43 4.76
C GLN A 166 -14.20 12.82 4.17
N ALA A 167 -13.94 12.36 2.94
CA ALA A 167 -12.77 12.75 2.19
C ALA A 167 -12.79 14.27 1.94
N LYS A 168 -11.65 14.93 2.12
CA LYS A 168 -11.46 16.37 1.90
C LYS A 168 -10.90 16.69 0.52
N GLY A 169 -10.75 15.69 -0.31
CA GLY A 169 -10.29 15.78 -1.68
C GLY A 169 -10.47 14.44 -2.38
N TYR A 170 -10.27 14.44 -3.69
CA TYR A 170 -10.49 13.26 -4.53
C TYR A 170 -9.23 12.82 -5.28
N VAL A 171 -8.24 13.71 -5.43
CA VAL A 171 -7.06 13.49 -6.26
C VAL A 171 -5.84 13.17 -5.39
N SER A 172 -4.99 12.27 -5.88
CA SER A 172 -3.68 11.99 -5.29
C SER A 172 -2.58 12.08 -6.35
N THR A 173 -1.36 12.35 -5.90
CA THR A 173 -0.17 12.19 -6.73
C THR A 173 0.69 11.03 -6.24
N ILE A 174 1.43 10.40 -7.14
CA ILE A 174 2.36 9.34 -6.75
C ILE A 174 3.37 9.84 -5.70
N PRO A 175 4.00 11.04 -5.85
CA PRO A 175 4.90 11.58 -4.83
C PRO A 175 4.27 11.72 -3.44
N SER A 176 3.00 12.18 -3.36
CA SER A 176 2.30 12.31 -2.07
C SER A 176 2.13 10.95 -1.38
N VAL A 177 1.64 9.95 -2.11
CA VAL A 177 1.40 8.61 -1.58
C VAL A 177 2.70 7.94 -1.15
N VAL A 178 3.74 8.03 -1.99
CA VAL A 178 5.06 7.46 -1.69
C VAL A 178 5.74 8.20 -0.54
N GLY A 179 5.61 9.52 -0.48
CA GLY A 179 6.12 10.33 0.63
C GLY A 179 5.53 9.90 1.97
N LEU A 180 4.21 9.66 2.03
CA LEU A 180 3.57 9.11 3.24
C LEU A 180 4.02 7.68 3.52
N ALA A 181 4.11 6.82 2.50
CA ALA A 181 4.59 5.44 2.68
C ALA A 181 6.00 5.39 3.28
N VAL A 182 6.91 6.23 2.84
CA VAL A 182 8.27 6.37 3.41
C VAL A 182 8.20 6.76 4.89
N ARG A 183 7.38 7.74 5.26
CA ARG A 183 7.19 8.12 6.67
C ARG A 183 6.68 6.96 7.53
N LEU A 184 5.70 6.18 7.02
CA LEU A 184 5.15 5.00 7.69
C LEU A 184 6.17 3.85 7.83
N ILE A 185 7.11 3.76 6.89
CA ILE A 185 8.20 2.78 6.93
C ILE A 185 9.22 3.16 8.01
N HIS A 186 9.55 4.44 8.13
CA HIS A 186 10.55 4.90 9.12
C HIS A 186 9.98 5.00 10.54
N ASP A 187 8.69 5.30 10.68
CA ASP A 187 8.03 5.42 11.99
C ASP A 187 6.98 4.30 12.18
N ASP A 188 7.35 3.27 12.93
CA ASP A 188 6.49 2.12 13.22
C ASP A 188 5.28 2.46 14.09
N THR A 189 5.22 3.66 14.67
CA THR A 189 4.11 4.13 15.51
C THR A 189 3.09 4.97 14.75
N LEU A 190 3.48 5.47 13.56
CA LEU A 190 2.67 6.39 12.78
C LEU A 190 1.44 5.67 12.19
N TYR A 191 0.26 6.17 12.50
CA TYR A 191 -1.04 5.69 12.00
C TYR A 191 -1.26 4.17 12.11
N VAL A 192 -0.77 3.57 13.20
CA VAL A 192 -0.98 2.15 13.50
C VAL A 192 -2.47 1.90 13.72
N ARG A 193 -2.96 0.84 13.05
CA ARG A 193 -4.37 0.42 13.05
C ARG A 193 -5.33 1.52 12.57
N GLN A 194 -4.86 2.30 11.59
CA GLN A 194 -5.64 3.34 10.94
C GLN A 194 -5.83 3.04 9.45
N SER A 195 -6.95 3.49 8.92
CA SER A 195 -7.20 3.56 7.49
C SER A 195 -7.29 5.03 7.10
N VAL A 196 -6.37 5.48 6.25
CA VAL A 196 -6.08 6.89 6.00
C VAL A 196 -6.21 7.20 4.52
N SER A 197 -7.10 8.12 4.15
CA SER A 197 -7.09 8.67 2.80
C SER A 197 -5.97 9.70 2.67
N ILE A 198 -5.38 9.75 1.50
CA ILE A 198 -4.34 10.71 1.15
C ILE A 198 -4.75 11.38 -0.15
N THR A 199 -5.40 12.52 -0.02
CA THR A 199 -6.01 13.24 -1.15
C THR A 199 -5.74 14.73 -1.06
N ARG A 200 -5.96 15.44 -2.16
CA ARG A 200 -6.00 16.90 -2.24
C ARG A 200 -7.20 17.35 -3.06
N ASP A 201 -7.57 18.60 -2.90
CA ASP A 201 -8.65 19.22 -3.67
C ASP A 201 -8.29 19.28 -5.16
N MET A 202 -9.26 19.01 -6.02
CA MET A 202 -9.11 19.13 -7.47
C MET A 202 -8.97 20.59 -7.94
N LEU A 203 -9.48 21.55 -7.16
CA LEU A 203 -9.48 22.97 -7.53
C LEU A 203 -8.08 23.60 -7.51
N HIS A 204 -7.08 22.90 -6.94
CA HIS A 204 -5.70 23.35 -6.81
C HIS A 204 -4.69 22.44 -7.53
N ALA A 205 -5.17 21.61 -8.46
CA ALA A 205 -4.35 20.68 -9.24
C ALA A 205 -3.82 21.31 -10.54
#